data_6a13d17c49e4c39842a79065609d7b17
#
_entry.id   6a13d17c49e4c39842a79065609d7b17
#
_cell.length_a   1.000
_cell.length_b   1.000
_cell.length_c   1.000
_cell.angle_alpha   90.00
_cell.angle_beta   90.00
_cell.angle_gamma   90.00
#
_symmetry.space_group_name_H-M   'P 1'
#
loop_
_entity.id
_entity.type
_entity.pdbx_description
1 polymer ?
#
loop_
_entity_poly.entity_id
_entity_poly.type
_entity_poly.pdbx_seq_one_letter_code
_entity_poly.pdbx_strand_id
1 'polypeptide(L)'
;MADSVIKQAHQKELFGHPVGLYILFFTELWERFSYYGMRALLTLYIATSATAIDPGLGWSNKDSIWLYGWYTMLVYVAAIPGGWLADKFLGQKKPVMLGGFLLCIGHLVLAIPGTTAFFSGLLLIILGVGGLKPNISTMVGGLYKQGDIRRDSGFTIFYIGINIGAFLSSIIVGLVAFKYGWHYGFGLAGVGMLLGQAVFILGQKYLKHVGNFLGNSGNLADKEAIKKPLDKIEKDRVIVLLISFLIVVVFWGAFEQAGGLMNLYTDAKVDRGISIGSWTEIPAAVFQSLNAGYIIIFGTLIGGFWIWWKKQGKESSSIFKMAIGTIIMGLGYVFMMFASKEASLEAFGKAAMFWVFLAYLFHTIGELCTSPVSLSFITKLAPVKYASIMMGVYFAATGFGNKLAGSIGEASQLESFSGNMVVSKQQILPFMSKDSIQMKNSNKEIIKKFDFPINQDKNFSLKSEVYIDNGQIVYKEIETGKNLNSLFALSTNEESNTKELLATLIERNITLSNPYHAKLVFEKDKDKAQITENKGDGKDYGVSFVLEEQQSEVEYATFKWLVIFTVAFGLLLLLFLKRLKKLTHGAEDNEHVINDETEGFELADN
;
A
#
# COMPACT_ATOMS: atom_id res chain seq x y z
N MET A 1 -2.51 44.53 15.20
CA MET A 1 -1.26 44.01 14.61
C MET A 1 -0.10 43.95 15.62
N ALA A 2 0.17 44.95 16.42
CA ALA A 2 1.26 44.93 17.43
C ALA A 2 1.10 43.80 18.46
N ASP A 3 -0.09 43.54 18.99
CA ASP A 3 -0.35 42.49 19.99
C ASP A 3 -0.18 41.05 19.44
N SER A 4 -0.39 40.81 18.15
CA SER A 4 -0.15 39.49 17.54
C SER A 4 1.33 39.23 17.30
N VAL A 5 2.10 40.27 17.02
CA VAL A 5 3.56 40.19 16.83
C VAL A 5 4.28 39.99 18.18
N ILE A 6 3.79 40.61 19.26
CA ILE A 6 4.37 40.49 20.61
C ILE A 6 4.09 39.09 21.20
N LYS A 7 2.92 38.47 20.91
CA LYS A 7 2.60 37.12 21.41
C LYS A 7 3.39 35.98 20.74
N GLN A 8 3.93 36.17 19.54
CA GLN A 8 4.82 35.19 18.89
C GLN A 8 6.25 35.20 19.48
N ALA A 9 6.66 36.25 20.15
CA ALA A 9 8.01 36.39 20.70
C ALA A 9 8.33 35.46 21.89
N HIS A 10 7.33 34.71 22.43
CA HIS A 10 7.50 33.84 23.60
C HIS A 10 6.96 32.43 23.38
N GLN A 11 7.18 31.85 22.19
CA GLN A 11 6.92 30.42 22.01
C GLN A 11 7.94 29.62 22.83
N LYS A 12 7.44 28.68 23.65
CA LYS A 12 8.32 27.73 24.31
C LYS A 12 9.03 26.88 23.26
N GLU A 13 10.35 26.81 23.33
CA GLU A 13 11.19 26.05 22.40
C GLU A 13 11.78 24.80 23.08
N LEU A 14 12.02 23.80 22.30
CA LEU A 14 12.69 22.55 22.65
C LEU A 14 13.63 22.17 21.51
N PHE A 15 14.90 21.89 21.80
CA PHE A 15 15.94 21.59 20.80
C PHE A 15 15.99 22.60 19.64
N GLY A 16 15.84 23.90 19.94
CA GLY A 16 15.90 24.98 18.96
C GLY A 16 14.64 25.16 18.09
N HIS A 17 13.58 24.39 18.32
CA HIS A 17 12.31 24.47 17.59
C HIS A 17 11.12 24.74 18.52
N PRO A 18 10.01 25.34 18.01
CA PRO A 18 8.79 25.53 18.79
C PRO A 18 8.26 24.20 19.31
N VAL A 19 7.83 24.11 20.57
CA VAL A 19 7.24 22.90 21.16
C VAL A 19 6.04 22.40 20.35
N GLY A 20 5.30 23.31 19.71
CA GLY A 20 4.21 22.97 18.80
C GLY A 20 4.62 22.00 17.67
N LEU A 21 5.87 22.07 17.19
CA LEU A 21 6.40 21.13 16.20
C LEU A 21 6.36 19.69 16.71
N TYR A 22 6.79 19.45 17.95
CA TYR A 22 6.82 18.09 18.52
C TYR A 22 5.41 17.55 18.80
N ILE A 23 4.47 18.45 19.13
CA ILE A 23 3.05 18.06 19.23
C ILE A 23 2.53 17.58 17.87
N LEU A 24 2.78 18.33 16.79
CA LEU A 24 2.36 17.94 15.44
C LEU A 24 3.13 16.70 14.94
N PHE A 25 4.43 16.60 15.26
CA PHE A 25 5.26 15.44 14.96
C PHE A 25 4.67 14.14 15.56
N PHE A 26 4.39 14.14 16.88
CA PHE A 26 3.83 12.95 17.51
C PHE A 26 2.39 12.67 17.08
N THR A 27 1.60 13.70 16.81
CA THR A 27 0.25 13.52 16.23
C THR A 27 0.32 12.82 14.88
N GLU A 28 1.18 13.30 13.99
CA GLU A 28 1.37 12.71 12.66
C GLU A 28 1.99 11.32 12.75
N LEU A 29 3.00 11.11 13.60
CA LEU A 29 3.63 9.80 13.80
C LEU A 29 2.56 8.74 14.14
N TRP A 30 1.68 9.02 15.10
CA TRP A 30 0.64 8.09 15.51
C TRP A 30 -0.47 7.94 14.47
N GLU A 31 -0.80 9.01 13.73
CA GLU A 31 -1.72 8.93 12.61
C GLU A 31 -1.14 8.05 11.49
N ARG A 32 0.13 8.23 11.14
CA ARG A 32 0.82 7.39 10.17
C ARG A 32 0.94 5.95 10.64
N PHE A 33 1.25 5.73 11.92
CA PHE A 33 1.21 4.40 12.53
C PHE A 33 -0.15 3.73 12.31
N SER A 34 -1.22 4.45 12.59
CA SER A 34 -2.58 3.96 12.43
C SER A 34 -2.91 3.63 10.96
N TYR A 35 -2.68 4.58 10.07
CA TYR A 35 -3.02 4.46 8.66
C TYR A 35 -2.22 3.37 7.94
N TYR A 36 -0.89 3.38 8.05
CA TYR A 36 -0.04 2.40 7.36
C TYR A 36 -0.17 1.00 7.96
N GLY A 37 -0.39 0.88 9.27
CA GLY A 37 -0.65 -0.41 9.91
C GLY A 37 -1.94 -1.06 9.38
N MET A 38 -3.04 -0.31 9.35
CA MET A 38 -4.30 -0.79 8.76
C MET A 38 -4.13 -1.11 7.27
N ARG A 39 -3.48 -0.22 6.50
CA ARG A 39 -3.26 -0.40 5.06
C ARG A 39 -2.47 -1.67 4.74
N ALA A 40 -1.47 -2.01 5.55
CA ALA A 40 -0.66 -3.21 5.36
C ALA A 40 -1.47 -4.51 5.47
N LEU A 41 -2.53 -4.49 6.28
CA LEU A 41 -3.45 -5.62 6.44
C LEU A 41 -4.57 -5.65 5.41
N LEU A 42 -4.89 -4.51 4.78
CA LEU A 42 -6.16 -4.32 4.07
C LEU A 42 -6.39 -5.35 2.97
N THR A 43 -5.48 -5.48 2.02
CA THR A 43 -5.62 -6.43 0.90
C THR A 43 -5.58 -7.89 1.38
N LEU A 44 -4.76 -8.19 2.37
CA LEU A 44 -4.64 -9.52 2.94
C LEU A 44 -5.94 -9.94 3.64
N TYR A 45 -6.53 -9.06 4.47
CA TYR A 45 -7.80 -9.31 5.14
C TYR A 45 -8.95 -9.53 4.16
N ILE A 46 -9.03 -8.71 3.11
CA ILE A 46 -10.10 -8.84 2.10
C ILE A 46 -9.98 -10.15 1.34
N ALA A 47 -8.76 -10.57 0.97
CA ALA A 47 -8.51 -11.77 0.19
C ALA A 47 -8.53 -13.06 1.01
N THR A 48 -8.29 -12.99 2.34
CA THR A 48 -8.30 -14.19 3.20
C THR A 48 -9.67 -14.83 3.22
N SER A 49 -9.71 -16.17 3.11
CA SER A 49 -10.96 -16.94 3.12
C SER A 49 -11.83 -16.62 4.33
N ALA A 50 -13.14 -16.53 4.10
CA ALA A 50 -14.13 -16.36 5.17
C ALA A 50 -14.24 -17.60 6.08
N THR A 51 -13.66 -18.72 5.66
CA THR A 51 -13.63 -20.00 6.40
C THR A 51 -12.26 -20.29 7.02
N ALA A 52 -11.30 -19.36 6.91
CA ALA A 52 -10.00 -19.52 7.55
C ALA A 52 -10.10 -19.51 9.09
N ILE A 53 -9.04 -19.98 9.77
CA ILE A 53 -8.96 -19.98 11.25
C ILE A 53 -9.15 -18.56 11.80
N ASP A 54 -8.55 -17.58 11.15
CA ASP A 54 -8.80 -16.15 11.33
C ASP A 54 -9.46 -15.62 10.06
N PRO A 55 -10.80 -15.54 10.01
CA PRO A 55 -11.52 -15.28 8.78
C PRO A 55 -11.33 -13.85 8.27
N GLY A 56 -11.09 -13.75 6.95
CA GLY A 56 -11.18 -12.50 6.21
C GLY A 56 -12.54 -12.33 5.54
N LEU A 57 -12.60 -11.48 4.50
CA LEU A 57 -13.84 -11.27 3.75
C LEU A 57 -14.09 -12.33 2.67
N GLY A 58 -13.09 -13.13 2.31
CA GLY A 58 -13.20 -14.18 1.30
C GLY A 58 -13.37 -13.68 -0.13
N TRP A 59 -12.96 -12.45 -0.41
CA TRP A 59 -13.02 -11.89 -1.76
C TRP A 59 -11.88 -12.42 -2.63
N SER A 60 -12.05 -12.35 -3.95
CA SER A 60 -10.96 -12.65 -4.86
C SER A 60 -9.80 -11.65 -4.71
N ASN A 61 -8.58 -12.06 -5.08
CA ASN A 61 -7.45 -11.14 -5.16
C ASN A 61 -7.75 -9.94 -6.06
N LYS A 62 -8.46 -10.18 -7.17
CA LYS A 62 -8.91 -9.16 -8.12
C LYS A 62 -9.76 -8.09 -7.42
N ASP A 63 -10.81 -8.51 -6.70
CA ASP A 63 -11.71 -7.59 -5.99
C ASP A 63 -11.03 -6.90 -4.81
N SER A 64 -10.11 -7.59 -4.13
CA SER A 64 -9.30 -7.02 -3.06
C SER A 64 -8.45 -5.86 -3.57
N ILE A 65 -7.74 -6.05 -4.68
CA ILE A 65 -6.91 -5.01 -5.30
C ILE A 65 -7.78 -3.87 -5.87
N TRP A 66 -8.93 -4.20 -6.47
CA TRP A 66 -9.89 -3.22 -6.95
C TRP A 66 -10.35 -2.29 -5.83
N LEU A 67 -10.78 -2.84 -4.69
CA LEU A 67 -11.20 -2.07 -3.53
C LEU A 67 -10.06 -1.23 -2.96
N TYR A 68 -8.87 -1.80 -2.86
CA TYR A 68 -7.66 -1.10 -2.41
C TYR A 68 -7.39 0.16 -3.26
N GLY A 69 -7.45 0.03 -4.59
CA GLY A 69 -7.24 1.16 -5.50
C GLY A 69 -8.28 2.27 -5.32
N TRP A 70 -9.56 1.93 -5.15
CA TRP A 70 -10.61 2.90 -4.86
C TRP A 70 -10.45 3.56 -3.49
N TYR A 71 -10.18 2.77 -2.47
CA TYR A 71 -10.00 3.27 -1.11
C TYR A 71 -8.85 4.26 -1.03
N THR A 72 -7.69 3.89 -1.54
CA THR A 72 -6.50 4.75 -1.50
C THR A 72 -6.66 6.00 -2.35
N MET A 73 -7.36 5.93 -3.50
CA MET A 73 -7.73 7.11 -4.28
C MET A 73 -8.62 8.06 -3.47
N LEU A 74 -9.69 7.53 -2.87
CA LEU A 74 -10.66 8.35 -2.13
C LEU A 74 -10.03 9.05 -0.92
N VAL A 75 -9.08 8.42 -0.23
CA VAL A 75 -8.31 9.03 0.86
C VAL A 75 -7.60 10.31 0.41
N TYR A 76 -7.00 10.30 -0.78
CA TYR A 76 -6.32 11.49 -1.31
C TYR A 76 -7.28 12.53 -1.87
N VAL A 77 -8.34 12.10 -2.54
CA VAL A 77 -9.38 13.00 -3.07
C VAL A 77 -10.13 13.72 -1.94
N ALA A 78 -10.38 13.05 -0.82
CA ALA A 78 -11.01 13.63 0.36
C ALA A 78 -10.19 14.78 0.99
N ALA A 79 -8.87 14.82 0.76
CA ALA A 79 -8.03 15.93 1.22
C ALA A 79 -8.39 17.27 0.56
N ILE A 80 -8.96 17.25 -0.67
CA ILE A 80 -9.36 18.48 -1.39
C ILE A 80 -10.50 19.20 -0.65
N PRO A 81 -11.67 18.59 -0.43
CA PRO A 81 -12.74 19.24 0.33
C PRO A 81 -12.35 19.51 1.77
N GLY A 82 -11.50 18.70 2.39
CA GLY A 82 -11.01 18.92 3.76
C GLY A 82 -10.15 20.17 3.91
N GLY A 83 -9.23 20.41 2.97
CA GLY A 83 -8.43 21.63 2.90
C GLY A 83 -9.29 22.86 2.58
N TRP A 84 -10.20 22.75 1.59
CA TRP A 84 -11.12 23.82 1.23
C TRP A 84 -12.02 24.25 2.41
N LEU A 85 -12.54 23.28 3.16
CA LEU A 85 -13.37 23.55 4.36
C LEU A 85 -12.57 24.27 5.45
N ALA A 86 -11.30 23.90 5.62
CA ALA A 86 -10.40 24.57 6.55
C ALA A 86 -10.13 26.01 6.13
N ASP A 87 -9.80 26.26 4.88
CA ASP A 87 -9.43 27.58 4.38
C ASP A 87 -10.62 28.55 4.40
N LYS A 88 -11.83 28.06 4.07
CA LYS A 88 -13.01 28.94 3.97
C LYS A 88 -13.76 29.17 5.27
N PHE A 89 -13.80 28.17 6.18
CA PHE A 89 -14.76 28.22 7.28
C PHE A 89 -14.20 27.90 8.67
N LEU A 90 -13.25 26.97 8.78
CA LEU A 90 -12.93 26.37 10.07
C LEU A 90 -11.53 26.74 10.61
N GLY A 91 -10.60 27.17 9.74
CA GLY A 91 -9.16 27.14 10.03
C GLY A 91 -8.65 25.70 10.04
N GLN A 92 -7.35 25.49 10.15
CA GLN A 92 -6.76 24.15 10.03
C GLN A 92 -6.95 23.30 11.31
N LYS A 93 -6.97 23.92 12.47
CA LYS A 93 -7.03 23.24 13.78
C LYS A 93 -8.30 22.40 13.97
N LYS A 94 -9.47 22.93 13.60
CA LYS A 94 -10.75 22.23 13.77
C LYS A 94 -10.87 21.00 12.88
N PRO A 95 -10.56 21.07 11.56
CA PRO A 95 -10.52 19.89 10.70
C PRO A 95 -9.51 18.84 11.15
N VAL A 96 -8.33 19.21 11.66
CA VAL A 96 -7.37 18.26 12.24
C VAL A 96 -7.97 17.53 13.44
N MET A 97 -8.63 18.24 14.33
CA MET A 97 -9.27 17.66 15.51
C MET A 97 -10.45 16.75 15.14
N LEU A 98 -11.35 17.22 14.27
CA LEU A 98 -12.50 16.42 13.81
C LEU A 98 -12.06 15.21 12.99
N GLY A 99 -11.09 15.40 12.08
CA GLY A 99 -10.50 14.32 11.30
C GLY A 99 -9.86 13.26 12.18
N GLY A 100 -9.11 13.67 13.20
CA GLY A 100 -8.53 12.77 14.18
C GLY A 100 -9.59 11.95 14.96
N PHE A 101 -10.71 12.54 15.35
CA PHE A 101 -11.83 11.81 15.96
C PHE A 101 -12.47 10.81 15.01
N LEU A 102 -12.69 11.19 13.75
CA LEU A 102 -13.23 10.28 12.73
C LEU A 102 -12.28 9.10 12.48
N LEU A 103 -10.96 9.35 12.46
CA LEU A 103 -9.95 8.29 12.35
C LEU A 103 -9.98 7.34 13.54
N CYS A 104 -10.07 7.87 14.78
CA CYS A 104 -10.18 7.03 15.98
C CYS A 104 -11.41 6.11 15.88
N ILE A 105 -12.58 6.67 15.57
CA ILE A 105 -13.81 5.89 15.43
C ILE A 105 -13.69 4.89 14.29
N GLY A 106 -13.17 5.31 13.13
CA GLY A 106 -13.02 4.46 11.95
C GLY A 106 -12.16 3.22 12.22
N HIS A 107 -11.00 3.38 12.85
CA HIS A 107 -10.14 2.26 13.20
C HIS A 107 -10.73 1.36 14.30
N LEU A 108 -11.43 1.94 15.28
CA LEU A 108 -12.12 1.14 16.29
C LEU A 108 -13.29 0.34 15.70
N VAL A 109 -14.00 0.90 14.71
CA VAL A 109 -15.06 0.20 13.98
C VAL A 109 -14.48 -0.94 13.14
N LEU A 110 -13.28 -0.78 12.53
CA LEU A 110 -12.59 -1.87 11.83
C LEU A 110 -12.20 -3.03 12.77
N ALA A 111 -12.03 -2.77 14.06
CA ALA A 111 -11.78 -3.82 15.04
C ALA A 111 -13.01 -4.69 15.33
N ILE A 112 -14.19 -4.29 14.87
CA ILE A 112 -15.44 -5.05 15.00
C ILE A 112 -15.58 -5.96 13.77
N PRO A 113 -15.79 -7.28 13.96
CA PRO A 113 -16.03 -8.20 12.86
C PRO A 113 -17.27 -7.84 12.03
N GLY A 114 -17.20 -8.09 10.73
CA GLY A 114 -18.34 -7.99 9.83
C GLY A 114 -18.21 -6.93 8.74
N THR A 115 -18.82 -7.22 7.60
CA THR A 115 -18.69 -6.42 6.36
C THR A 115 -19.21 -4.98 6.54
N THR A 116 -20.32 -4.78 7.27
CA THR A 116 -20.85 -3.44 7.53
C THR A 116 -19.90 -2.59 8.36
N ALA A 117 -19.32 -3.16 9.42
CA ALA A 117 -18.33 -2.48 10.24
C ALA A 117 -17.09 -2.15 9.41
N PHE A 118 -16.62 -3.07 8.59
CA PHE A 118 -15.48 -2.88 7.71
C PHE A 118 -15.66 -1.66 6.77
N PHE A 119 -16.73 -1.61 5.98
CA PHE A 119 -16.97 -0.50 5.06
C PHE A 119 -17.27 0.82 5.78
N SER A 120 -17.99 0.78 6.89
CA SER A 120 -18.21 1.97 7.72
C SER A 120 -16.90 2.52 8.28
N GLY A 121 -16.00 1.64 8.75
CA GLY A 121 -14.68 2.02 9.21
C GLY A 121 -13.85 2.67 8.11
N LEU A 122 -13.79 2.08 6.91
CA LEU A 122 -13.08 2.67 5.78
C LEU A 122 -13.62 4.05 5.40
N LEU A 123 -14.95 4.23 5.37
CA LEU A 123 -15.56 5.54 5.07
C LEU A 123 -15.16 6.59 6.11
N LEU A 124 -15.22 6.26 7.40
CA LEU A 124 -14.82 7.17 8.48
C LEU A 124 -13.34 7.54 8.37
N ILE A 125 -12.47 6.60 7.99
CA ILE A 125 -11.04 6.85 7.78
C ILE A 125 -10.82 7.79 6.58
N ILE A 126 -11.51 7.58 5.46
CA ILE A 126 -11.46 8.48 4.29
C ILE A 126 -11.78 9.92 4.69
N LEU A 127 -12.89 10.11 5.39
CA LEU A 127 -13.33 11.44 5.85
C LEU A 127 -12.35 12.03 6.87
N GLY A 128 -11.84 11.20 7.78
CA GLY A 128 -10.88 11.59 8.80
C GLY A 128 -9.55 12.05 8.23
N VAL A 129 -8.95 11.28 7.32
CA VAL A 129 -7.70 11.67 6.62
C VAL A 129 -7.91 12.93 5.80
N GLY A 130 -9.07 13.05 5.12
CA GLY A 130 -9.43 14.26 4.38
C GLY A 130 -9.39 15.51 5.24
N GLY A 131 -9.88 15.45 6.47
CA GLY A 131 -9.83 16.57 7.41
C GLY A 131 -8.45 16.82 8.03
N LEU A 132 -7.69 15.76 8.34
CA LEU A 132 -6.43 15.87 9.08
C LEU A 132 -5.25 16.19 8.15
N LYS A 133 -5.01 15.38 7.14
CA LYS A 133 -3.77 15.34 6.35
C LYS A 133 -3.37 16.70 5.72
N PRO A 134 -4.25 17.41 4.98
CA PRO A 134 -3.86 18.67 4.35
C PRO A 134 -3.59 19.77 5.38
N ASN A 135 -4.25 19.71 6.51
CA ASN A 135 -4.28 20.78 7.48
C ASN A 135 -3.13 20.73 8.49
N ILE A 136 -2.72 19.53 8.92
CA ILE A 136 -1.63 19.37 9.89
C ILE A 136 -0.29 19.88 9.34
N SER A 137 0.00 19.58 8.07
CA SER A 137 1.21 20.07 7.38
C SER A 137 1.22 21.59 7.26
N THR A 138 0.06 22.20 6.98
CA THR A 138 -0.10 23.66 6.96
C THR A 138 0.16 24.27 8.34
N MET A 139 -0.29 23.60 9.40
CA MET A 139 -0.01 24.03 10.78
C MET A 139 1.48 24.01 11.10
N VAL A 140 2.26 23.01 10.62
CA VAL A 140 3.73 22.99 10.79
C VAL A 140 4.36 24.24 10.19
N GLY A 141 3.99 24.60 8.96
CA GLY A 141 4.46 25.82 8.32
C GLY A 141 4.10 27.10 9.09
N GLY A 142 2.93 27.11 9.74
CA GLY A 142 2.44 28.25 10.55
C GLY A 142 3.16 28.44 11.89
N LEU A 143 3.98 27.49 12.34
CA LEU A 143 4.80 27.64 13.56
C LEU A 143 5.97 28.58 13.37
N TYR A 144 6.42 28.80 12.15
CA TYR A 144 7.59 29.58 11.79
C TYR A 144 7.19 30.88 11.12
N LYS A 145 7.95 31.93 11.38
CA LYS A 145 7.80 33.20 10.66
C LYS A 145 8.22 33.05 9.22
N GLN A 146 7.72 33.91 8.34
CA GLN A 146 8.19 33.97 6.97
C GLN A 146 9.67 34.38 6.96
N GLY A 147 10.53 33.61 6.32
CA GLY A 147 11.98 33.82 6.31
C GLY A 147 12.75 33.18 7.48
N ASP A 148 12.10 32.43 8.38
CA ASP A 148 12.78 31.69 9.44
C ASP A 148 13.54 30.48 8.83
N ILE A 149 14.87 30.51 8.89
CA ILE A 149 15.77 29.48 8.36
C ILE A 149 15.50 28.09 8.96
N ARG A 150 14.95 28.02 10.18
CA ARG A 150 14.62 26.76 10.88
C ARG A 150 13.40 26.04 10.31
N ARG A 151 12.62 26.71 9.46
CA ARG A 151 11.37 26.17 8.92
C ARG A 151 11.60 24.86 8.15
N ASP A 152 12.62 24.81 7.31
CA ASP A 152 12.92 23.63 6.50
C ASP A 152 13.37 22.44 7.36
N SER A 153 14.20 22.72 8.37
CA SER A 153 14.57 21.73 9.39
C SER A 153 13.35 21.23 10.17
N GLY A 154 12.40 22.10 10.51
CA GLY A 154 11.14 21.74 11.15
C GLY A 154 10.29 20.78 10.30
N PHE A 155 10.19 21.03 8.99
CA PHE A 155 9.53 20.11 8.06
C PHE A 155 10.27 18.77 7.95
N THR A 156 11.61 18.78 7.98
CA THR A 156 12.42 17.55 7.98
C THR A 156 12.14 16.71 9.22
N ILE A 157 12.10 17.33 10.41
CA ILE A 157 11.73 16.64 11.66
C ILE A 157 10.34 16.03 11.54
N PHE A 158 9.36 16.81 11.06
CA PHE A 158 7.99 16.33 10.86
C PHE A 158 7.93 15.14 9.90
N TYR A 159 8.66 15.20 8.79
CA TYR A 159 8.76 14.10 7.81
C TYR A 159 9.41 12.83 8.38
N ILE A 160 10.40 12.98 9.26
CA ILE A 160 10.99 11.83 9.98
C ILE A 160 9.91 11.13 10.82
N GLY A 161 9.02 11.91 11.50
CA GLY A 161 7.92 11.34 12.25
C GLY A 161 6.96 10.49 11.41
N ILE A 162 6.64 10.94 10.19
CA ILE A 162 5.84 10.18 9.22
C ILE A 162 6.46 8.79 8.98
N ASN A 163 7.76 8.77 8.69
CA ASN A 163 8.45 7.52 8.32
C ASN A 163 8.68 6.60 9.52
N ILE A 164 8.94 7.12 10.71
CA ILE A 164 9.01 6.31 11.93
C ILE A 164 7.65 5.66 12.19
N GLY A 165 6.55 6.41 12.11
CA GLY A 165 5.19 5.88 12.26
C GLY A 165 4.89 4.77 11.26
N ALA A 166 5.19 4.98 9.98
CA ALA A 166 4.99 4.01 8.91
C ALA A 166 5.85 2.75 9.10
N PHE A 167 7.13 2.91 9.47
CA PHE A 167 8.04 1.80 9.72
C PHE A 167 7.56 0.90 10.87
N LEU A 168 7.31 1.50 12.02
CA LEU A 168 6.87 0.77 13.21
C LEU A 168 5.52 0.11 13.03
N SER A 169 4.60 0.75 12.30
CA SER A 169 3.24 0.27 12.15
C SER A 169 3.15 -1.05 11.39
N SER A 170 3.77 -1.14 10.23
CA SER A 170 3.70 -2.35 9.40
C SER A 170 4.32 -3.56 10.12
N ILE A 171 5.35 -3.31 10.95
CA ILE A 171 5.95 -4.36 11.78
C ILE A 171 5.00 -4.74 12.92
N ILE A 172 4.65 -3.77 13.79
CA ILE A 172 3.94 -4.06 15.04
C ILE A 172 2.51 -4.53 14.77
N VAL A 173 1.79 -3.81 13.90
CA VAL A 173 0.42 -4.17 13.54
C VAL A 173 0.38 -5.47 12.74
N GLY A 174 1.33 -5.68 11.80
CA GLY A 174 1.45 -6.92 11.04
C GLY A 174 1.72 -8.13 11.92
N LEU A 175 2.64 -8.02 12.90
CA LEU A 175 2.94 -9.11 13.84
C LEU A 175 1.76 -9.40 14.78
N VAL A 176 1.05 -8.37 15.25
CA VAL A 176 -0.12 -8.55 16.12
C VAL A 176 -1.26 -9.21 15.33
N ALA A 177 -1.54 -8.77 14.11
CA ALA A 177 -2.56 -9.38 13.27
C ALA A 177 -2.23 -10.86 12.98
N PHE A 178 -0.99 -11.16 12.63
CA PHE A 178 -0.56 -12.53 12.35
C PHE A 178 -0.70 -13.46 13.55
N LYS A 179 -0.42 -12.97 14.78
CA LYS A 179 -0.41 -13.80 15.98
C LYS A 179 -1.78 -13.91 16.65
N TYR A 180 -2.57 -12.83 16.64
CA TYR A 180 -3.80 -12.71 17.43
C TYR A 180 -5.05 -12.52 16.56
N GLY A 181 -4.91 -12.26 15.26
CA GLY A 181 -5.98 -12.09 14.29
C GLY A 181 -6.13 -10.67 13.79
N TRP A 182 -6.83 -10.53 12.63
CA TRP A 182 -6.99 -9.29 11.89
C TRP A 182 -7.57 -8.14 12.71
N HIS A 183 -8.60 -8.42 13.51
CA HIS A 183 -9.30 -7.40 14.27
C HIS A 183 -8.46 -6.84 15.42
N TYR A 184 -7.53 -7.64 15.98
CA TYR A 184 -6.54 -7.13 16.94
C TYR A 184 -5.53 -6.19 16.26
N GLY A 185 -5.11 -6.51 15.04
CA GLY A 185 -4.27 -5.62 14.24
C GLY A 185 -4.95 -4.28 13.96
N PHE A 186 -6.20 -4.30 13.47
CA PHE A 186 -6.99 -3.09 13.26
C PHE A 186 -7.24 -2.31 14.55
N GLY A 187 -7.54 -3.01 15.64
CA GLY A 187 -7.71 -2.38 16.95
C GLY A 187 -6.45 -1.69 17.45
N LEU A 188 -5.28 -2.30 17.25
CA LEU A 188 -4.00 -1.69 17.61
C LEU A 188 -3.72 -0.42 16.80
N ALA A 189 -4.04 -0.42 15.51
CA ALA A 189 -4.01 0.80 14.70
C ALA A 189 -4.92 1.89 15.30
N GLY A 190 -6.11 1.51 15.77
CA GLY A 190 -7.02 2.41 16.50
C GLY A 190 -6.43 2.98 17.79
N VAL A 191 -5.75 2.15 18.59
CA VAL A 191 -5.04 2.61 19.79
C VAL A 191 -3.96 3.63 19.45
N GLY A 192 -3.19 3.39 18.36
CA GLY A 192 -2.21 4.36 17.85
C GLY A 192 -2.87 5.71 17.55
N MET A 193 -4.02 5.70 16.85
CA MET A 193 -4.73 6.93 16.53
C MET A 193 -5.26 7.66 17.78
N LEU A 194 -5.75 6.91 18.77
CA LEU A 194 -6.15 7.49 20.05
C LEU A 194 -5.00 8.20 20.76
N LEU A 195 -3.78 7.63 20.73
CA LEU A 195 -2.59 8.27 21.27
C LEU A 195 -2.27 9.59 20.50
N GLY A 196 -2.33 9.56 19.17
CA GLY A 196 -2.13 10.76 18.35
C GLY A 196 -3.15 11.85 18.65
N GLN A 197 -4.42 11.49 18.76
CA GLN A 197 -5.49 12.42 19.11
C GLN A 197 -5.33 12.99 20.52
N ALA A 198 -4.94 12.16 21.49
CA ALA A 198 -4.65 12.62 22.85
C ALA A 198 -3.49 13.62 22.86
N VAL A 199 -2.39 13.34 22.16
CA VAL A 199 -1.25 14.28 22.01
C VAL A 199 -1.72 15.60 21.42
N PHE A 200 -2.54 15.58 20.37
CA PHE A 200 -3.05 16.80 19.74
C PHE A 200 -3.92 17.61 20.70
N ILE A 201 -4.84 16.97 21.42
CA ILE A 201 -5.75 17.64 22.37
C ILE A 201 -4.96 18.23 23.55
N LEU A 202 -4.08 17.46 24.17
CA LEU A 202 -3.27 17.92 25.31
C LEU A 202 -2.26 19.01 24.91
N GLY A 203 -1.81 18.94 23.64
CA GLY A 203 -0.86 19.89 23.06
C GLY A 203 -1.46 21.24 22.62
N GLN A 204 -2.79 21.40 22.65
CA GLN A 204 -3.49 22.62 22.17
C GLN A 204 -2.95 23.93 22.75
N LYS A 205 -2.46 23.90 24.01
CA LYS A 205 -1.86 25.07 24.65
C LYS A 205 -0.61 25.60 23.93
N TYR A 206 0.13 24.76 23.23
CA TYR A 206 1.31 25.11 22.43
C TYR A 206 0.98 25.50 20.98
N LEU A 207 -0.27 25.27 20.55
CA LEU A 207 -0.76 25.51 19.19
C LEU A 207 -1.75 26.70 19.13
N LYS A 208 -1.90 27.48 20.20
CA LYS A 208 -2.93 28.55 20.30
C LYS A 208 -2.88 29.55 19.14
N HIS A 209 -1.69 29.84 18.63
CA HIS A 209 -1.44 30.88 17.60
C HIS A 209 -1.45 30.31 16.18
N VAL A 210 -1.58 28.99 15.98
CA VAL A 210 -1.49 28.33 14.68
C VAL A 210 -2.82 27.66 14.32
N GLY A 211 -3.16 27.65 13.04
CA GLY A 211 -4.31 26.91 12.51
C GLY A 211 -5.68 27.49 12.86
N ASN A 212 -5.74 28.73 13.36
CA ASN A 212 -7.00 29.42 13.61
C ASN A 212 -7.57 30.00 12.31
N PHE A 213 -8.89 30.11 12.23
CA PHE A 213 -9.53 30.77 11.11
C PHE A 213 -9.24 32.28 11.16
N LEU A 214 -8.62 32.82 10.13
CA LEU A 214 -8.22 34.22 10.03
C LEU A 214 -9.26 35.12 9.33
N GLY A 215 -10.39 34.54 8.91
CA GLY A 215 -11.38 35.26 8.11
C GLY A 215 -10.88 35.57 6.69
N ASN A 216 -11.57 36.49 5.99
CA ASN A 216 -11.19 36.93 4.64
C ASN A 216 -10.03 37.94 4.60
N SER A 217 -9.12 37.90 5.55
CA SER A 217 -7.97 38.81 5.65
C SER A 217 -6.81 38.41 4.69
N GLY A 218 -7.13 38.02 3.45
CA GLY A 218 -6.12 37.90 2.40
C GLY A 218 -5.52 39.29 2.10
N ASN A 219 -4.20 39.33 1.93
CA ASN A 219 -3.44 40.51 1.59
C ASN A 219 -4.08 41.22 0.37
N LEU A 220 -4.23 42.56 0.40
CA LEU A 220 -4.81 43.31 -0.71
C LEU A 220 -4.07 43.02 -2.04
N ALA A 221 -2.75 42.85 -1.97
CA ALA A 221 -1.92 42.47 -3.12
C ALA A 221 -2.31 41.11 -3.71
N ASP A 222 -2.62 40.11 -2.88
CA ASP A 222 -3.07 38.79 -3.35
C ASP A 222 -4.46 38.86 -4.01
N LYS A 223 -5.36 39.72 -3.47
CA LYS A 223 -6.69 39.93 -4.05
C LYS A 223 -6.63 40.63 -5.43
N GLU A 224 -5.67 41.52 -5.65
CA GLU A 224 -5.43 42.15 -6.94
C GLU A 224 -4.77 41.19 -7.94
N ALA A 225 -3.80 40.39 -7.50
CA ALA A 225 -3.16 39.39 -8.32
C ALA A 225 -4.17 38.34 -8.85
N ILE A 226 -5.15 37.96 -8.01
CA ILE A 226 -6.21 37.01 -8.40
C ILE A 226 -7.10 37.53 -9.53
N LYS A 227 -7.27 38.85 -9.68
CA LYS A 227 -8.13 39.46 -10.71
C LYS A 227 -7.46 39.55 -12.07
N LYS A 228 -6.13 39.54 -12.16
CA LYS A 228 -5.40 39.65 -13.44
C LYS A 228 -5.47 38.36 -14.24
N PRO A 229 -5.63 38.43 -15.59
CA PRO A 229 -5.48 37.25 -16.44
C PRO A 229 -4.04 36.72 -16.37
N LEU A 230 -3.87 35.39 -16.54
CA LEU A 230 -2.55 34.77 -16.60
C LEU A 230 -1.73 35.35 -17.75
N ASP A 231 -0.49 35.71 -17.47
CA ASP A 231 0.48 36.08 -18.48
C ASP A 231 1.02 34.84 -19.23
N LYS A 232 1.92 35.05 -20.19
CA LYS A 232 2.48 33.97 -21.00
C LYS A 232 3.34 33.02 -20.13
N ILE A 233 4.13 33.57 -19.20
CA ILE A 233 5.03 32.82 -18.33
C ILE A 233 4.20 31.93 -17.40
N GLU A 234 3.16 32.48 -16.80
CA GLU A 234 2.26 31.73 -15.92
C GLU A 234 1.52 30.61 -16.68
N LYS A 235 1.09 30.83 -17.91
CA LYS A 235 0.47 29.80 -18.77
C LYS A 235 1.45 28.67 -19.07
N ASP A 236 2.68 29.00 -19.46
CA ASP A 236 3.72 28.01 -19.75
C ASP A 236 4.02 27.17 -18.50
N ARG A 237 4.11 27.81 -17.31
CA ARG A 237 4.28 27.10 -16.02
C ARG A 237 3.11 26.18 -15.69
N VAL A 238 1.87 26.60 -15.95
CA VAL A 238 0.70 25.72 -15.76
C VAL A 238 0.78 24.49 -16.66
N ILE A 239 1.21 24.63 -17.93
CA ILE A 239 1.40 23.49 -18.82
C ILE A 239 2.43 22.50 -18.26
N VAL A 240 3.56 23.00 -17.78
CA VAL A 240 4.60 22.15 -17.17
C VAL A 240 4.08 21.46 -15.91
N LEU A 241 3.29 22.15 -15.09
CA LEU A 241 2.65 21.55 -13.91
C LEU A 241 1.69 20.43 -14.29
N LEU A 242 0.87 20.59 -15.33
CA LEU A 242 -0.02 19.53 -15.82
C LEU A 242 0.76 18.30 -16.28
N ILE A 243 1.92 18.50 -16.94
CA ILE A 243 2.81 17.40 -17.32
C ILE A 243 3.42 16.76 -16.06
N SER A 244 3.82 17.55 -15.06
CA SER A 244 4.34 17.01 -13.80
C SER A 244 3.29 16.18 -13.04
N PHE A 245 2.01 16.54 -13.11
CA PHE A 245 0.94 15.74 -12.54
C PHE A 245 0.80 14.38 -13.26
N LEU A 246 1.01 14.33 -14.57
CA LEU A 246 1.06 13.05 -15.28
C LEU A 246 2.24 12.20 -14.80
N ILE A 247 3.41 12.82 -14.54
CA ILE A 247 4.55 12.10 -13.93
C ILE A 247 4.15 11.51 -12.56
N VAL A 248 3.45 12.28 -11.75
CA VAL A 248 2.96 11.85 -10.43
C VAL A 248 1.98 10.67 -10.57
N VAL A 249 1.03 10.71 -11.52
CA VAL A 249 0.09 9.61 -11.78
C VAL A 249 0.83 8.34 -12.17
N VAL A 250 1.77 8.43 -13.11
CA VAL A 250 2.55 7.27 -13.58
C VAL A 250 3.41 6.70 -12.47
N PHE A 251 4.10 7.57 -11.72
CA PHE A 251 4.95 7.16 -10.60
C PHE A 251 4.14 6.41 -9.52
N TRP A 252 3.07 7.02 -9.02
CA TRP A 252 2.24 6.39 -7.97
C TRP A 252 1.46 5.18 -8.50
N GLY A 253 1.10 5.17 -9.80
CA GLY A 253 0.49 4.01 -10.45
C GLY A 253 1.36 2.76 -10.44
N ALA A 254 2.67 2.95 -10.51
CA ALA A 254 3.60 1.86 -10.34
C ALA A 254 3.93 1.64 -8.84
N PHE A 255 4.27 2.67 -8.08
CA PHE A 255 4.70 2.56 -6.69
C PHE A 255 3.67 1.89 -5.76
N GLU A 256 2.40 2.22 -5.91
CA GLU A 256 1.31 1.71 -5.05
C GLU A 256 0.94 0.23 -5.29
N GLN A 257 1.61 -0.44 -6.24
CA GLN A 257 1.56 -1.91 -6.30
C GLN A 257 2.05 -2.55 -4.98
N ALA A 258 2.87 -1.84 -4.21
CA ALA A 258 3.39 -2.29 -2.92
C ALA A 258 2.29 -2.69 -1.92
N GLY A 259 1.18 -1.95 -1.87
CA GLY A 259 0.06 -2.27 -0.96
C GLY A 259 -1.02 -3.17 -1.56
N GLY A 260 -1.02 -3.32 -2.89
CA GLY A 260 -1.94 -4.17 -3.65
C GLY A 260 -1.29 -5.49 -4.10
N LEU A 261 -0.94 -5.53 -5.39
CA LEU A 261 -0.39 -6.72 -6.05
C LEU A 261 0.83 -7.30 -5.34
N MET A 262 1.83 -6.47 -4.98
CA MET A 262 3.05 -6.98 -4.35
C MET A 262 2.80 -7.53 -2.94
N ASN A 263 1.84 -6.99 -2.20
CA ASN A 263 1.49 -7.49 -0.87
C ASN A 263 0.89 -8.90 -0.95
N LEU A 264 -0.08 -9.10 -1.84
CA LEU A 264 -0.67 -10.42 -2.10
C LEU A 264 0.35 -11.39 -2.70
N TYR A 265 1.19 -10.92 -3.63
CA TYR A 265 2.29 -11.71 -4.18
C TYR A 265 3.25 -12.18 -3.09
N THR A 266 3.65 -11.28 -2.20
CA THR A 266 4.56 -11.59 -1.09
C THR A 266 3.96 -12.64 -0.17
N ASP A 267 2.67 -12.57 0.09
CA ASP A 267 1.96 -13.56 0.92
C ASP A 267 1.92 -14.94 0.25
N ALA A 268 1.53 -14.99 -1.01
CA ALA A 268 1.29 -16.24 -1.72
C ALA A 268 2.57 -16.91 -2.28
N LYS A 269 3.52 -16.12 -2.80
CA LYS A 269 4.61 -16.60 -3.67
C LYS A 269 6.03 -16.35 -3.14
N VAL A 270 6.20 -15.75 -1.95
CA VAL A 270 7.53 -15.53 -1.36
C VAL A 270 7.77 -16.48 -0.22
N ASP A 271 8.96 -17.09 -0.18
CA ASP A 271 9.40 -17.85 0.98
C ASP A 271 9.79 -16.88 2.10
N ARG A 272 8.93 -16.80 3.11
CA ARG A 272 9.05 -15.91 4.26
C ARG A 272 9.50 -16.63 5.52
N GLY A 273 9.96 -17.88 5.37
CA GLY A 273 10.40 -18.74 6.47
C GLY A 273 11.59 -18.16 7.23
N ILE A 274 11.51 -18.17 8.55
CA ILE A 274 12.59 -17.80 9.46
C ILE A 274 12.62 -18.72 10.67
N SER A 275 13.75 -18.75 11.39
CA SER A 275 13.90 -19.49 12.65
C SER A 275 14.45 -18.54 13.70
N ILE A 276 13.58 -17.68 14.25
CA ILE A 276 13.96 -16.71 15.30
C ILE A 276 13.02 -16.89 16.51
N GLY A 277 13.50 -17.54 17.54
CA GLY A 277 12.68 -17.83 18.73
C GLY A 277 11.45 -18.68 18.38
N SER A 278 10.27 -18.16 18.69
CA SER A 278 8.98 -18.82 18.37
C SER A 278 8.42 -18.44 16.98
N TRP A 279 9.13 -17.59 16.22
CA TRP A 279 8.69 -17.15 14.90
C TRP A 279 9.24 -18.08 13.83
N THR A 280 8.33 -18.61 13.02
CA THR A 280 8.64 -19.51 11.89
C THR A 280 8.49 -18.81 10.54
N GLU A 281 7.85 -17.64 10.51
CA GLU A 281 7.53 -16.92 9.29
C GLU A 281 7.43 -15.41 9.52
N ILE A 282 7.86 -14.59 8.55
CA ILE A 282 7.64 -13.15 8.54
C ILE A 282 6.29 -12.87 7.88
N PRO A 283 5.31 -12.22 8.54
CA PRO A 283 4.05 -11.84 7.91
C PRO A 283 4.27 -10.92 6.69
N ALA A 284 3.51 -11.12 5.60
CA ALA A 284 3.65 -10.32 4.39
C ALA A 284 3.49 -8.81 4.64
N ALA A 285 2.60 -8.42 5.53
CA ALA A 285 2.38 -7.03 5.93
C ALA A 285 3.66 -6.33 6.43
N VAL A 286 4.59 -7.07 7.04
CA VAL A 286 5.86 -6.52 7.58
C VAL A 286 6.75 -5.99 6.45
N PHE A 287 6.71 -6.58 5.25
CA PHE A 287 7.52 -6.12 4.13
C PHE A 287 7.19 -4.69 3.69
N GLN A 288 6.00 -4.19 3.97
CA GLN A 288 5.66 -2.79 3.69
C GLN A 288 6.45 -1.79 4.54
N SER A 289 7.06 -2.23 5.67
CA SER A 289 7.95 -1.40 6.47
C SER A 289 9.27 -1.07 5.75
N LEU A 290 9.68 -1.88 4.75
CA LEU A 290 10.95 -1.71 4.04
C LEU A 290 11.06 -0.33 3.40
N ASN A 291 10.00 0.16 2.78
CA ASN A 291 10.00 1.50 2.18
C ASN A 291 10.35 2.57 3.21
N ALA A 292 9.63 2.65 4.32
CA ALA A 292 9.87 3.65 5.35
C ALA A 292 11.24 3.47 6.01
N GLY A 293 11.69 2.22 6.22
CA GLY A 293 13.03 1.92 6.71
C GLY A 293 14.13 2.41 5.76
N TYR A 294 13.98 2.18 4.48
CA TYR A 294 14.93 2.67 3.47
C TYR A 294 14.91 4.19 3.34
N ILE A 295 13.75 4.86 3.49
CA ILE A 295 13.68 6.33 3.52
C ILE A 295 14.53 6.88 4.67
N ILE A 296 14.42 6.29 5.87
CA ILE A 296 15.21 6.72 7.04
C ILE A 296 16.71 6.56 6.79
N ILE A 297 17.11 5.45 6.15
CA ILE A 297 18.53 5.16 5.88
C ILE A 297 19.06 6.01 4.72
N PHE A 298 18.36 6.06 3.60
CA PHE A 298 18.86 6.61 2.35
C PHE A 298 18.43 8.06 2.07
N GLY A 299 17.48 8.62 2.83
CA GLY A 299 16.94 9.96 2.56
C GLY A 299 18.03 11.03 2.54
N THR A 300 18.90 11.07 3.57
CA THR A 300 20.03 12.00 3.65
C THR A 300 21.10 11.72 2.60
N LEU A 301 21.35 10.46 2.28
CA LEU A 301 22.34 10.05 1.28
C LEU A 301 21.92 10.51 -0.12
N ILE A 302 20.68 10.28 -0.51
CA ILE A 302 20.16 10.70 -1.81
C ILE A 302 20.06 12.23 -1.89
N GLY A 303 19.63 12.90 -0.81
CA GLY A 303 19.67 14.37 -0.75
C GLY A 303 21.09 14.92 -0.95
N GLY A 304 22.06 14.39 -0.21
CA GLY A 304 23.49 14.74 -0.36
C GLY A 304 24.04 14.45 -1.75
N PHE A 305 23.67 13.31 -2.35
CA PHE A 305 24.04 12.98 -3.72
C PHE A 305 23.55 14.05 -4.73
N TRP A 306 22.31 14.52 -4.63
CA TRP A 306 21.78 15.54 -5.54
C TRP A 306 22.46 16.91 -5.36
N ILE A 307 22.84 17.27 -4.12
CA ILE A 307 23.63 18.48 -3.86
C ILE A 307 25.02 18.35 -4.50
N TRP A 308 25.70 17.24 -4.26
CA TRP A 308 27.01 16.97 -4.87
C TRP A 308 26.94 16.97 -6.40
N TRP A 309 25.91 16.31 -6.98
CA TRP A 309 25.68 16.25 -8.43
C TRP A 309 25.51 17.65 -9.05
N LYS A 310 24.71 18.52 -8.39
CA LYS A 310 24.51 19.91 -8.80
C LYS A 310 25.80 20.71 -8.73
N LYS A 311 26.62 20.56 -7.67
CA LYS A 311 27.92 21.22 -7.53
C LYS A 311 28.92 20.85 -8.64
N GLN A 312 28.75 19.69 -9.30
CA GLN A 312 29.54 19.29 -10.48
C GLN A 312 29.05 19.93 -11.79
N GLY A 313 28.10 20.89 -11.75
CA GLY A 313 27.53 21.53 -12.92
C GLY A 313 26.64 20.62 -13.76
N LYS A 314 26.23 19.47 -13.24
CA LYS A 314 25.39 18.49 -13.94
C LYS A 314 23.92 18.85 -13.85
N GLU A 315 23.12 18.35 -14.83
CA GLU A 315 21.67 18.57 -14.87
C GLU A 315 21.00 18.03 -13.59
N SER A 316 20.25 18.87 -12.91
CA SER A 316 19.61 18.56 -11.61
C SER A 316 18.24 19.20 -11.44
N SER A 317 17.60 19.61 -12.55
CA SER A 317 16.23 20.16 -12.53
C SER A 317 15.23 19.17 -11.95
N SER A 318 14.13 19.67 -11.43
CA SER A 318 13.09 18.84 -10.81
C SER A 318 12.55 17.79 -11.78
N ILE A 319 12.31 18.16 -13.03
CA ILE A 319 11.82 17.22 -14.07
C ILE A 319 12.86 16.13 -14.33
N PHE A 320 14.16 16.47 -14.37
CA PHE A 320 15.23 15.48 -14.53
C PHE A 320 15.24 14.48 -13.37
N LYS A 321 15.17 14.96 -12.13
CA LYS A 321 15.13 14.10 -10.94
C LYS A 321 13.92 13.19 -10.93
N MET A 322 12.73 13.72 -11.24
CA MET A 322 11.49 12.93 -11.34
C MET A 322 11.57 11.88 -12.46
N ALA A 323 12.15 12.21 -13.62
CA ALA A 323 12.35 11.25 -14.69
C ALA A 323 13.29 10.10 -14.29
N ILE A 324 14.45 10.43 -13.70
CA ILE A 324 15.39 9.44 -13.18
C ILE A 324 14.75 8.60 -12.07
N GLY A 325 14.01 9.24 -11.15
CA GLY A 325 13.28 8.54 -10.09
C GLY A 325 12.27 7.53 -10.63
N THR A 326 11.53 7.88 -11.67
CA THR A 326 10.56 6.98 -12.33
C THR A 326 11.27 5.81 -13.03
N ILE A 327 12.43 6.05 -13.67
CA ILE A 327 13.25 4.97 -14.26
C ILE A 327 13.76 4.02 -13.18
N ILE A 328 14.36 4.54 -12.11
CA ILE A 328 14.91 3.72 -11.02
C ILE A 328 13.81 2.88 -10.37
N MET A 329 12.66 3.48 -10.09
CA MET A 329 11.51 2.77 -9.53
C MET A 329 11.06 1.64 -10.47
N GLY A 330 10.97 1.91 -11.77
CA GLY A 330 10.63 0.89 -12.78
C GLY A 330 11.63 -0.27 -12.81
N LEU A 331 12.92 0.02 -12.68
CA LEU A 331 13.96 -1.02 -12.61
C LEU A 331 13.82 -1.92 -11.38
N GLY A 332 13.18 -1.44 -10.31
CA GLY A 332 12.84 -2.26 -9.14
C GLY A 332 11.96 -3.46 -9.49
N TYR A 333 11.09 -3.35 -10.50
CA TYR A 333 10.26 -4.46 -10.97
C TYR A 333 11.02 -5.57 -11.70
N VAL A 334 12.26 -5.32 -12.15
CA VAL A 334 13.13 -6.39 -12.69
C VAL A 334 13.36 -7.47 -11.63
N PHE A 335 13.51 -7.08 -10.37
CA PHE A 335 13.65 -8.04 -9.26
C PHE A 335 12.37 -8.82 -9.02
N MET A 336 11.20 -8.20 -9.18
CA MET A 336 9.92 -8.91 -9.12
C MET A 336 9.73 -9.87 -10.30
N MET A 337 10.27 -9.55 -11.49
CA MET A 337 10.31 -10.51 -12.60
C MET A 337 11.17 -11.73 -12.27
N PHE A 338 12.34 -11.53 -11.63
CA PHE A 338 13.16 -12.65 -11.18
C PHE A 338 12.46 -13.48 -10.10
N ALA A 339 11.79 -12.82 -9.13
CA ALA A 339 10.96 -13.50 -8.14
C ALA A 339 9.87 -14.36 -8.80
N SER A 340 9.13 -13.77 -9.76
CA SER A 340 8.07 -14.50 -10.46
C SER A 340 8.61 -15.69 -11.26
N LYS A 341 9.78 -15.53 -11.90
CA LYS A 341 10.42 -16.63 -12.62
C LYS A 341 10.90 -17.73 -11.67
N GLU A 342 11.51 -17.38 -10.52
CA GLU A 342 11.93 -18.37 -9.52
C GLU A 342 10.73 -19.14 -8.96
N ALA A 343 9.66 -18.45 -8.60
CA ALA A 343 8.43 -19.09 -8.12
C ALA A 343 7.76 -19.99 -9.15
N SER A 344 8.01 -19.79 -10.45
CA SER A 344 7.44 -20.61 -11.53
C SER A 344 8.23 -21.87 -11.85
N LEU A 345 9.42 -22.09 -11.25
CA LEU A 345 10.25 -23.26 -11.53
C LEU A 345 9.62 -24.56 -11.03
N GLU A 346 8.78 -24.49 -10.02
CA GLU A 346 8.07 -25.63 -9.45
C GLU A 346 6.59 -25.30 -9.27
N ALA A 347 5.73 -26.30 -9.35
CA ALA A 347 4.32 -26.15 -9.03
C ALA A 347 4.18 -25.69 -7.56
N PHE A 348 3.53 -24.54 -7.34
CA PHE A 348 3.45 -23.86 -6.03
C PHE A 348 4.83 -23.47 -5.45
N GLY A 349 5.82 -23.26 -6.33
CA GLY A 349 7.13 -22.75 -5.94
C GLY A 349 7.06 -21.37 -5.31
N LYS A 350 8.07 -21.05 -4.50
CA LYS A 350 8.20 -19.76 -3.84
C LYS A 350 9.52 -19.10 -4.22
N ALA A 351 9.49 -17.78 -4.31
CA ALA A 351 10.64 -16.95 -4.57
C ALA A 351 11.35 -16.58 -3.26
N ALA A 352 12.66 -16.39 -3.31
CA ALA A 352 13.41 -15.86 -2.20
C ALA A 352 12.96 -14.43 -1.85
N MET A 353 12.81 -14.13 -0.55
CA MET A 353 12.44 -12.79 -0.06
C MET A 353 13.45 -11.70 -0.47
N PHE A 354 14.68 -12.07 -0.80
CA PHE A 354 15.74 -11.18 -1.27
C PHE A 354 15.31 -10.30 -2.45
N TRP A 355 14.53 -10.85 -3.39
CA TRP A 355 14.03 -10.10 -4.53
C TRP A 355 13.09 -8.97 -4.12
N VAL A 356 12.26 -9.22 -3.12
CA VAL A 356 11.35 -8.21 -2.57
C VAL A 356 12.13 -7.10 -1.88
N PHE A 357 13.19 -7.42 -1.11
CA PHE A 357 14.07 -6.40 -0.51
C PHE A 357 14.69 -5.49 -1.57
N LEU A 358 15.20 -6.05 -2.67
CA LEU A 358 15.77 -5.27 -3.76
C LEU A 358 14.72 -4.41 -4.48
N ALA A 359 13.53 -4.96 -4.74
CA ALA A 359 12.44 -4.21 -5.35
C ALA A 359 12.08 -2.98 -4.51
N TYR A 360 11.86 -3.14 -3.21
CA TYR A 360 11.57 -2.03 -2.31
C TYR A 360 12.71 -1.01 -2.21
N LEU A 361 13.97 -1.46 -2.26
CA LEU A 361 15.12 -0.56 -2.28
C LEU A 361 15.09 0.38 -3.49
N PHE A 362 14.91 -0.17 -4.70
CA PHE A 362 14.85 0.62 -5.93
C PHE A 362 13.61 1.51 -5.97
N HIS A 363 12.45 1.00 -5.54
CA HIS A 363 11.22 1.78 -5.41
C HIS A 363 11.44 2.99 -4.49
N THR A 364 12.12 2.79 -3.35
CA THR A 364 12.36 3.87 -2.38
C THR A 364 13.38 4.89 -2.89
N ILE A 365 14.46 4.45 -3.55
CA ILE A 365 15.41 5.39 -4.19
C ILE A 365 14.68 6.23 -5.25
N GLY A 366 13.83 5.60 -6.07
CA GLY A 366 12.99 6.30 -7.05
C GLY A 366 12.05 7.31 -6.39
N GLU A 367 11.44 6.94 -5.27
CA GLU A 367 10.58 7.82 -4.48
C GLU A 367 11.32 9.03 -3.93
N LEU A 368 12.50 8.85 -3.36
CA LEU A 368 13.33 9.94 -2.84
C LEU A 368 13.76 10.94 -3.94
N CYS A 369 13.84 10.47 -5.19
CA CYS A 369 14.09 11.34 -6.33
C CYS A 369 12.83 12.05 -6.86
N THR A 370 11.63 11.56 -6.56
CA THR A 370 10.38 12.02 -7.19
C THR A 370 9.47 12.76 -6.22
N SER A 371 9.12 12.14 -5.10
CA SER A 371 8.06 12.61 -4.19
C SER A 371 8.36 13.99 -3.57
N PRO A 372 9.48 14.22 -2.87
CA PRO A 372 9.80 15.54 -2.30
C PRO A 372 10.05 16.59 -3.39
N VAL A 373 10.60 16.17 -4.53
CA VAL A 373 10.92 17.05 -5.65
C VAL A 373 9.66 17.57 -6.33
N SER A 374 8.67 16.71 -6.57
CA SER A 374 7.41 17.10 -7.21
C SER A 374 6.63 18.11 -6.37
N LEU A 375 6.59 17.92 -5.06
CA LEU A 375 5.92 18.85 -4.14
C LEU A 375 6.59 20.23 -4.15
N SER A 376 7.93 20.28 -4.08
CA SER A 376 8.69 21.52 -4.18
C SER A 376 8.48 22.19 -5.53
N PHE A 377 8.50 21.44 -6.61
CA PHE A 377 8.30 21.94 -7.98
C PHE A 377 6.96 22.65 -8.15
N ILE A 378 5.88 22.07 -7.62
CA ILE A 378 4.55 22.66 -7.69
C ILE A 378 4.49 23.97 -6.91
N THR A 379 5.03 24.03 -5.70
CA THR A 379 5.02 25.24 -4.88
C THR A 379 5.81 26.38 -5.50
N LYS A 380 6.85 26.09 -6.30
CA LYS A 380 7.67 27.08 -7.01
C LYS A 380 7.02 27.62 -8.29
N LEU A 381 6.29 26.78 -9.02
CA LEU A 381 5.76 27.14 -10.33
C LEU A 381 4.30 27.59 -10.31
N ALA A 382 3.53 27.18 -9.30
CA ALA A 382 2.11 27.48 -9.26
C ALA A 382 1.86 28.99 -9.20
N PRO A 383 1.10 29.57 -10.17
CA PRO A 383 0.69 30.96 -10.07
C PRO A 383 -0.08 31.21 -8.78
N VAL A 384 0.14 32.34 -8.12
CA VAL A 384 -0.50 32.71 -6.85
C VAL A 384 -2.02 32.51 -6.89
N LYS A 385 -2.63 32.89 -8.03
CA LYS A 385 -4.07 32.72 -8.31
C LYS A 385 -4.56 31.28 -8.20
N TYR A 386 -3.75 30.29 -8.55
CA TYR A 386 -4.11 28.89 -8.66
C TYR A 386 -3.31 27.99 -7.72
N ALA A 387 -2.53 28.53 -6.79
CA ALA A 387 -1.66 27.75 -5.93
C ALA A 387 -2.42 26.65 -5.16
N SER A 388 -3.55 27.00 -4.52
CA SER A 388 -4.39 26.00 -3.80
C SER A 388 -5.02 24.98 -4.74
N ILE A 389 -5.44 25.40 -5.95
CA ILE A 389 -6.00 24.50 -6.96
C ILE A 389 -4.93 23.53 -7.46
N MET A 390 -3.70 23.99 -7.72
CA MET A 390 -2.59 23.15 -8.17
C MET A 390 -2.20 22.12 -7.11
N MET A 391 -2.22 22.50 -5.82
CA MET A 391 -2.04 21.56 -4.72
C MET A 391 -3.17 20.51 -4.66
N GLY A 392 -4.41 20.94 -4.86
CA GLY A 392 -5.56 20.02 -4.96
C GLY A 392 -5.40 19.04 -6.11
N VAL A 393 -4.99 19.53 -7.29
CA VAL A 393 -4.73 18.68 -8.48
C VAL A 393 -3.56 17.71 -8.22
N TYR A 394 -2.53 18.12 -7.48
CA TYR A 394 -1.45 17.21 -7.07
C TYR A 394 -1.95 16.05 -6.21
N PHE A 395 -2.77 16.32 -5.19
CA PHE A 395 -3.37 15.27 -4.39
C PHE A 395 -4.30 14.37 -5.23
N ALA A 396 -5.08 14.97 -6.13
CA ALA A 396 -5.90 14.20 -7.07
C ALA A 396 -5.02 13.32 -7.99
N ALA A 397 -3.91 13.84 -8.51
CA ALA A 397 -2.97 13.08 -9.34
C ALA A 397 -2.40 11.88 -8.58
N THR A 398 -2.01 12.05 -7.31
CA THR A 398 -1.59 10.94 -6.45
C THR A 398 -2.72 9.92 -6.28
N GLY A 399 -3.95 10.37 -6.00
CA GLY A 399 -5.11 9.49 -5.90
C GLY A 399 -5.41 8.73 -7.18
N PHE A 400 -5.35 9.39 -8.34
CA PHE A 400 -5.51 8.73 -9.65
C PHE A 400 -4.38 7.72 -9.92
N GLY A 401 -3.14 8.01 -9.51
CA GLY A 401 -2.05 7.06 -9.53
C GLY A 401 -2.37 5.81 -8.71
N ASN A 402 -2.88 5.97 -7.50
CA ASN A 402 -3.28 4.85 -6.64
C ASN A 402 -4.40 4.01 -7.29
N LYS A 403 -5.40 4.66 -7.93
CA LYS A 403 -6.44 3.93 -8.66
C LYS A 403 -5.87 3.20 -9.89
N LEU A 404 -4.92 3.83 -10.60
CA LEU A 404 -4.22 3.19 -11.71
C LEU A 404 -3.46 1.95 -11.23
N ALA A 405 -2.78 2.04 -10.07
CA ALA A 405 -2.14 0.88 -9.45
C ALA A 405 -3.13 -0.25 -9.18
N GLY A 406 -4.27 0.08 -8.57
CA GLY A 406 -5.35 -0.88 -8.35
C GLY A 406 -5.84 -1.51 -9.65
N SER A 407 -6.02 -0.72 -10.72
CA SER A 407 -6.49 -1.23 -12.02
C SER A 407 -5.46 -2.12 -12.73
N ILE A 408 -4.16 -1.80 -12.64
CA ILE A 408 -3.08 -2.65 -13.17
C ILE A 408 -3.02 -3.96 -12.38
N GLY A 409 -3.04 -3.87 -11.05
CA GLY A 409 -3.03 -5.06 -10.18
C GLY A 409 -4.27 -5.93 -10.38
N GLU A 410 -5.46 -5.34 -10.52
CA GLU A 410 -6.71 -6.04 -10.86
C GLU A 410 -6.60 -6.79 -12.20
N ALA A 411 -6.10 -6.13 -13.24
CA ALA A 411 -5.93 -6.71 -14.56
C ALA A 411 -4.86 -7.83 -14.59
N SER A 412 -3.96 -7.86 -13.59
CA SER A 412 -2.95 -8.91 -13.45
C SER A 412 -3.47 -10.15 -12.73
N GLN A 413 -4.67 -10.10 -12.16
CA GLN A 413 -5.26 -11.27 -11.52
C GLN A 413 -6.11 -12.02 -12.52
N LEU A 414 -5.83 -13.30 -12.62
CA LEU A 414 -6.68 -14.20 -13.37
C LEU A 414 -7.95 -14.48 -12.56
N GLU A 415 -9.03 -14.77 -13.25
CA GLU A 415 -10.23 -15.25 -12.59
C GLU A 415 -9.91 -16.60 -11.97
N SER A 416 -9.87 -16.66 -10.65
CA SER A 416 -9.78 -17.91 -9.93
C SER A 416 -11.15 -18.56 -9.93
N PHE A 417 -11.23 -19.79 -10.39
CA PHE A 417 -12.40 -20.62 -10.17
C PHE A 417 -12.33 -21.18 -8.75
N SER A 418 -13.30 -20.85 -7.92
CA SER A 418 -13.39 -21.36 -6.56
C SER A 418 -14.73 -22.06 -6.34
N GLY A 419 -14.71 -23.15 -5.62
CA GLY A 419 -15.91 -23.90 -5.25
C GLY A 419 -15.78 -24.51 -3.86
N ASN A 420 -16.89 -24.76 -3.22
CA ASN A 420 -16.97 -25.44 -1.94
C ASN A 420 -17.73 -26.75 -2.10
N MET A 421 -17.24 -27.83 -1.50
CA MET A 421 -17.91 -29.08 -1.43
C MET A 421 -17.76 -29.74 -0.06
N VAL A 422 -18.68 -30.60 0.30
CA VAL A 422 -18.59 -31.41 1.53
C VAL A 422 -18.14 -32.81 1.14
N VAL A 423 -17.09 -33.30 1.77
CA VAL A 423 -16.53 -34.64 1.51
C VAL A 423 -16.58 -35.46 2.79
N SER A 424 -17.12 -36.64 2.69
CA SER A 424 -17.19 -37.56 3.85
C SER A 424 -15.79 -38.03 4.26
N LYS A 425 -15.65 -38.31 5.55
CA LYS A 425 -14.41 -38.88 6.09
C LYS A 425 -13.94 -40.11 5.32
N GLN A 426 -14.86 -40.98 4.88
CA GLN A 426 -14.54 -42.19 4.12
C GLN A 426 -13.91 -41.88 2.75
N GLN A 427 -14.30 -40.80 2.10
CA GLN A 427 -13.76 -40.37 0.80
C GLN A 427 -12.35 -39.79 0.94
N ILE A 428 -12.06 -39.13 2.07
CA ILE A 428 -10.74 -38.55 2.35
C ILE A 428 -9.75 -39.58 2.90
N LEU A 429 -10.25 -40.61 3.58
CA LEU A 429 -9.43 -41.65 4.18
C LEU A 429 -8.29 -42.21 3.31
N PRO A 430 -8.50 -42.46 2.01
CA PRO A 430 -7.44 -42.95 1.13
C PRO A 430 -6.28 -41.97 0.93
N PHE A 431 -6.46 -40.70 1.27
CA PHE A 431 -5.48 -39.62 1.06
C PHE A 431 -4.84 -39.16 2.38
N MET A 432 -5.31 -39.66 3.51
CA MET A 432 -4.78 -39.33 4.83
C MET A 432 -3.76 -40.35 5.33
N SER A 433 -2.84 -39.90 6.13
CA SER A 433 -1.85 -40.76 6.76
C SER A 433 -1.85 -40.67 8.27
N LYS A 434 -0.99 -41.22 8.77
CA LYS A 434 -0.28 -41.59 9.88
C LYS A 434 -0.87 -41.35 11.27
N ASP A 435 -0.95 -40.76 12.06
CA ASP A 435 -1.30 -40.90 13.51
C ASP A 435 -2.74 -41.27 13.75
N SER A 436 -3.40 -41.57 12.64
CA SER A 436 -4.76 -41.96 12.63
C SER A 436 -5.11 -42.87 11.48
N ILE A 437 -4.55 -42.71 10.30
CA ILE A 437 -4.93 -43.51 9.14
C ILE A 437 -3.75 -43.62 8.19
N GLN A 438 -3.21 -44.82 8.13
CA GLN A 438 -2.19 -45.22 7.16
C GLN A 438 -2.87 -45.82 5.96
N MET A 439 -2.50 -45.38 4.77
CA MET A 439 -2.90 -46.05 3.55
C MET A 439 -2.15 -47.37 3.45
N LYS A 440 -2.88 -48.48 3.49
CA LYS A 440 -2.31 -49.84 3.34
C LYS A 440 -2.79 -50.43 2.04
N ASN A 441 -1.89 -51.16 1.33
CA ASN A 441 -2.29 -51.99 0.21
C ASN A 441 -3.09 -53.22 0.69
N SER A 442 -3.54 -54.06 -0.25
CA SER A 442 -4.23 -55.30 0.03
C SER A 442 -3.40 -56.27 0.91
N ASN A 443 -2.08 -56.13 0.94
CA ASN A 443 -1.16 -56.90 1.75
C ASN A 443 -0.88 -56.26 3.11
N LYS A 444 -1.61 -55.22 3.52
CA LYS A 444 -1.40 -54.44 4.74
C LYS A 444 -0.07 -53.68 4.83
N GLU A 445 0.66 -53.56 3.74
CA GLU A 445 1.87 -52.73 3.68
C GLU A 445 1.50 -51.26 3.56
N ILE A 446 2.24 -50.39 4.26
CA ILE A 446 2.03 -48.95 4.22
C ILE A 446 2.58 -48.43 2.90
N ILE A 447 1.70 -47.97 2.00
CA ILE A 447 2.09 -47.41 0.69
C ILE A 447 2.57 -45.98 0.85
N LYS A 448 1.90 -45.18 1.69
CA LYS A 448 2.26 -43.80 1.98
C LYS A 448 1.72 -43.34 3.33
N LYS A 449 2.46 -42.44 3.96
CA LYS A 449 2.08 -41.75 5.18
C LYS A 449 1.87 -40.28 4.84
N PHE A 450 0.72 -39.74 5.17
CA PHE A 450 0.47 -38.31 5.11
C PHE A 450 0.46 -37.79 6.56
N ASP A 451 1.18 -36.76 6.87
CA ASP A 451 1.24 -36.18 8.22
C ASP A 451 0.04 -35.25 8.44
N PHE A 452 -1.14 -35.85 8.58
CA PHE A 452 -2.35 -35.12 8.93
C PHE A 452 -2.89 -35.60 10.28
N PRO A 453 -2.76 -34.81 11.35
CA PRO A 453 -3.31 -35.16 12.65
C PRO A 453 -4.82 -34.92 12.65
N ILE A 454 -5.61 -35.98 12.59
CA ILE A 454 -7.09 -35.94 12.68
C ILE A 454 -7.58 -35.31 13.99
N ASN A 455 -6.75 -35.33 15.04
CA ASN A 455 -7.10 -34.81 16.35
C ASN A 455 -6.85 -33.31 16.57
N GLN A 456 -6.30 -32.62 15.56
CA GLN A 456 -6.09 -31.17 15.62
C GLN A 456 -7.07 -30.47 14.69
N ASP A 457 -7.65 -29.36 15.15
CA ASP A 457 -8.54 -28.48 14.38
C ASP A 457 -7.78 -27.71 13.29
N LYS A 458 -6.92 -28.37 12.53
CA LYS A 458 -6.11 -27.75 11.48
C LYS A 458 -6.62 -28.16 10.11
N ASN A 459 -6.61 -27.19 9.20
CA ASN A 459 -6.94 -27.41 7.82
C ASN A 459 -5.85 -28.20 7.11
N PHE A 460 -6.25 -29.03 6.19
CA PHE A 460 -5.38 -29.87 5.37
C PHE A 460 -5.48 -29.43 3.91
N SER A 461 -4.36 -29.38 3.20
CA SER A 461 -4.35 -29.00 1.78
C SER A 461 -3.66 -30.02 0.90
N LEU A 462 -4.27 -30.31 -0.26
CA LEU A 462 -3.68 -31.08 -1.34
C LEU A 462 -3.35 -30.15 -2.50
N LYS A 463 -2.17 -30.32 -3.08
CA LYS A 463 -1.78 -29.65 -4.31
C LYS A 463 -2.07 -30.59 -5.48
N SER A 464 -2.84 -30.14 -6.45
CA SER A 464 -3.21 -30.96 -7.62
C SER A 464 -3.02 -30.21 -8.92
N GLU A 465 -2.78 -30.98 -9.99
CA GLU A 465 -2.91 -30.53 -11.36
C GLU A 465 -4.32 -30.82 -11.85
N VAL A 466 -4.93 -29.88 -12.56
CA VAL A 466 -6.24 -30.02 -13.20
C VAL A 466 -6.08 -29.73 -14.69
N TYR A 467 -6.45 -30.68 -15.53
CA TYR A 467 -6.33 -30.55 -16.99
C TYR A 467 -7.42 -31.35 -17.69
N ILE A 468 -7.54 -31.16 -19.00
CA ILE A 468 -8.41 -31.99 -19.87
C ILE A 468 -7.57 -33.09 -20.52
N ASP A 469 -8.01 -34.32 -20.33
CA ASP A 469 -7.51 -35.47 -21.05
C ASP A 469 -8.69 -36.23 -21.67
N ASN A 470 -8.65 -36.45 -22.99
CA ASN A 470 -9.70 -37.14 -23.76
C ASN A 470 -11.12 -36.59 -23.50
N GLY A 471 -11.25 -35.26 -23.32
CA GLY A 471 -12.52 -34.56 -23.07
C GLY A 471 -13.06 -34.70 -21.65
N GLN A 472 -12.28 -35.29 -20.74
CA GLN A 472 -12.63 -35.40 -19.32
C GLN A 472 -11.69 -34.54 -18.44
N ILE A 473 -12.24 -33.96 -17.36
CA ILE A 473 -11.44 -33.26 -16.36
C ILE A 473 -10.68 -34.31 -15.56
N VAL A 474 -9.36 -34.10 -15.44
CA VAL A 474 -8.49 -34.96 -14.63
C VAL A 474 -7.91 -34.13 -13.50
N TYR A 475 -8.06 -34.61 -12.27
CA TYR A 475 -7.44 -34.08 -11.06
C TYR A 475 -6.33 -35.03 -10.60
N LYS A 476 -5.10 -34.57 -10.58
CA LYS A 476 -3.94 -35.38 -10.22
C LYS A 476 -3.15 -34.74 -9.11
N GLU A 477 -2.93 -35.44 -8.01
CA GLU A 477 -2.09 -34.94 -6.92
C GLU A 477 -0.63 -34.81 -7.38
N ILE A 478 0.01 -33.67 -7.10
CA ILE A 478 1.36 -33.37 -7.60
C ILE A 478 2.42 -34.26 -6.96
N GLU A 479 2.36 -34.45 -5.65
CA GLU A 479 3.40 -35.20 -4.92
C GLU A 479 3.37 -36.70 -5.19
N THR A 480 2.20 -37.29 -5.35
CA THR A 480 2.03 -38.75 -5.51
C THR A 480 1.68 -39.18 -6.93
N GLY A 481 1.30 -38.24 -7.78
CA GLY A 481 0.73 -38.54 -9.10
C GLY A 481 -0.61 -39.27 -9.06
N LYS A 482 -1.30 -39.30 -7.92
CA LYS A 482 -2.54 -40.01 -7.70
C LYS A 482 -3.72 -39.31 -8.34
N ASN A 483 -4.59 -40.05 -9.02
CA ASN A 483 -5.80 -39.50 -9.60
C ASN A 483 -6.84 -39.20 -8.48
N LEU A 484 -7.34 -38.00 -8.44
CA LEU A 484 -8.32 -37.51 -7.45
C LEU A 484 -9.76 -37.47 -8.00
N ASN A 485 -10.00 -37.96 -9.23
CA ASN A 485 -11.30 -37.89 -9.87
C ASN A 485 -12.40 -38.56 -9.05
N SER A 486 -12.10 -39.65 -8.35
CA SER A 486 -13.07 -40.33 -7.48
C SER A 486 -13.49 -39.48 -6.29
N LEU A 487 -12.63 -38.59 -5.81
CA LEU A 487 -12.92 -37.64 -4.73
C LEU A 487 -13.88 -36.55 -5.22
N PHE A 488 -13.65 -36.05 -6.44
CA PHE A 488 -14.45 -34.97 -7.03
C PHE A 488 -15.76 -35.47 -7.64
N ALA A 489 -15.77 -36.61 -8.30
CA ALA A 489 -16.95 -37.16 -8.96
C ALA A 489 -18.13 -37.44 -8.00
N LEU A 490 -17.81 -37.74 -6.74
CA LEU A 490 -18.81 -38.04 -5.72
C LEU A 490 -19.38 -36.78 -5.03
N SER A 491 -18.71 -35.66 -5.17
CA SER A 491 -19.09 -34.38 -4.53
C SER A 491 -19.87 -33.44 -5.45
N THR A 492 -19.86 -33.66 -6.76
CA THR A 492 -20.55 -32.85 -7.76
C THR A 492 -22.00 -33.28 -7.94
N ASN A 493 -22.83 -33.17 -6.91
CA ASN A 493 -24.27 -33.07 -7.12
C ASN A 493 -24.68 -31.73 -7.79
N GLU A 494 -23.72 -30.85 -8.04
CA GLU A 494 -23.89 -29.59 -8.76
C GLU A 494 -23.28 -29.73 -10.17
N GLU A 495 -24.07 -30.23 -11.10
CA GLU A 495 -23.75 -30.26 -12.55
C GLU A 495 -23.27 -28.90 -13.11
N SER A 496 -23.65 -27.80 -12.46
CA SER A 496 -23.28 -26.45 -12.85
C SER A 496 -21.78 -26.17 -12.70
N ASN A 497 -21.17 -26.50 -11.58
CA ASN A 497 -19.76 -26.20 -11.30
C ASN A 497 -18.81 -27.00 -12.19
N THR A 498 -19.15 -28.24 -12.52
CA THR A 498 -18.35 -29.06 -13.41
C THR A 498 -18.42 -28.56 -14.86
N LYS A 499 -19.59 -28.10 -15.31
CA LYS A 499 -19.75 -27.52 -16.65
C LYS A 499 -19.02 -26.19 -16.79
N GLU A 500 -19.09 -25.34 -15.78
CA GLU A 500 -18.39 -24.06 -15.74
C GLU A 500 -16.86 -24.26 -15.71
N LEU A 501 -16.38 -25.17 -14.88
CA LEU A 501 -14.97 -25.55 -14.87
C LEU A 501 -14.50 -26.09 -16.22
N LEU A 502 -15.26 -27.02 -16.82
CA LEU A 502 -14.94 -27.59 -18.12
C LEU A 502 -14.90 -26.49 -19.20
N ALA A 503 -15.86 -25.59 -19.21
CA ALA A 503 -15.89 -24.46 -20.13
C ALA A 503 -14.64 -23.57 -19.96
N THR A 504 -14.27 -23.28 -18.73
CA THR A 504 -13.07 -22.48 -18.41
C THR A 504 -11.78 -23.17 -18.87
N LEU A 505 -11.64 -24.47 -18.64
CA LEU A 505 -10.46 -25.23 -19.05
C LEU A 505 -10.34 -25.32 -20.59
N ILE A 506 -11.47 -25.44 -21.29
CA ILE A 506 -11.52 -25.45 -22.76
C ILE A 506 -11.16 -24.09 -23.31
N GLU A 507 -11.77 -23.02 -22.81
CA GLU A 507 -11.55 -21.65 -23.24
C GLU A 507 -10.07 -21.26 -23.14
N ARG A 508 -9.41 -21.70 -22.08
CA ARG A 508 -8.01 -21.40 -21.80
C ARG A 508 -7.03 -22.43 -22.31
N ASN A 509 -7.51 -23.42 -23.06
CA ASN A 509 -6.70 -24.48 -23.65
C ASN A 509 -5.82 -25.25 -22.65
N ILE A 510 -6.38 -25.58 -21.48
CA ILE A 510 -5.68 -26.29 -20.42
C ILE A 510 -5.61 -27.78 -20.72
N THR A 511 -4.41 -28.26 -20.98
CA THR A 511 -4.10 -29.64 -21.40
C THR A 511 -3.13 -30.28 -20.42
N LEU A 512 -2.83 -31.57 -20.64
CA LEU A 512 -1.81 -32.30 -19.87
C LEU A 512 -0.42 -31.64 -19.90
N SER A 513 -0.08 -30.99 -21.01
CA SER A 513 1.19 -30.25 -21.15
C SER A 513 1.17 -28.85 -20.49
N ASN A 514 0.00 -28.35 -20.17
CA ASN A 514 -0.21 -27.04 -19.53
C ASN A 514 -1.35 -27.16 -18.52
N PRO A 515 -1.15 -27.89 -17.40
CA PRO A 515 -2.20 -28.10 -16.41
C PRO A 515 -2.45 -26.87 -15.55
N TYR A 516 -3.67 -26.76 -15.04
CA TYR A 516 -3.99 -25.85 -13.92
C TYR A 516 -3.43 -26.41 -12.63
N HIS A 517 -2.91 -25.52 -11.79
CA HIS A 517 -2.55 -25.89 -10.43
C HIS A 517 -3.69 -25.53 -9.47
N ALA A 518 -4.23 -26.54 -8.81
CA ALA A 518 -5.30 -26.38 -7.83
C ALA A 518 -4.80 -26.64 -6.41
N LYS A 519 -5.15 -25.77 -5.49
CA LYS A 519 -4.98 -25.99 -4.06
C LYS A 519 -6.33 -26.37 -3.46
N LEU A 520 -6.43 -27.60 -2.96
CA LEU A 520 -7.61 -28.11 -2.28
C LEU A 520 -7.38 -27.97 -0.79
N VAL A 521 -8.22 -27.19 -0.12
CA VAL A 521 -8.16 -27.01 1.33
C VAL A 521 -9.31 -27.75 1.97
N PHE A 522 -9.01 -28.69 2.85
CA PHE A 522 -9.99 -29.44 3.60
C PHE A 522 -10.15 -28.80 4.98
N GLU A 523 -11.33 -28.29 5.25
CA GLU A 523 -11.70 -27.71 6.55
C GLU A 523 -12.62 -28.66 7.31
N LYS A 524 -12.35 -28.79 8.61
CA LYS A 524 -13.21 -29.56 9.50
C LYS A 524 -14.46 -28.74 9.79
N ASP A 525 -15.57 -29.10 9.20
CA ASP A 525 -16.85 -28.45 9.45
C ASP A 525 -17.42 -28.91 10.81
N LYS A 526 -17.47 -27.98 11.76
CA LYS A 526 -18.01 -28.25 13.09
C LYS A 526 -19.54 -28.32 13.13
N ASP A 527 -20.22 -27.70 12.14
CA ASP A 527 -21.67 -27.46 12.21
C ASP A 527 -22.48 -28.35 11.26
N LYS A 528 -21.89 -28.96 10.26
CA LYS A 528 -22.60 -29.77 9.25
C LYS A 528 -22.72 -31.25 9.57
N ALA A 529 -22.15 -31.72 10.65
CA ALA A 529 -22.34 -33.10 11.14
C ALA A 529 -23.81 -33.46 11.44
N GLN A 530 -24.74 -32.50 11.38
CA GLN A 530 -26.17 -32.70 11.68
C GLN A 530 -27.04 -32.95 10.45
N ILE A 531 -26.53 -32.84 9.22
CA ILE A 531 -27.39 -32.87 8.01
C ILE A 531 -27.37 -34.23 7.30
N THR A 532 -26.41 -35.08 7.53
CA THR A 532 -26.38 -36.41 6.90
C THR A 532 -26.75 -37.50 7.90
N GLU A 533 -27.93 -38.09 7.72
CA GLU A 533 -28.42 -39.28 8.43
C GLU A 533 -27.61 -40.57 8.19
N ASN A 534 -26.34 -40.49 7.92
CA ASN A 534 -25.49 -41.69 7.80
C ASN A 534 -24.69 -41.92 9.09
N LYS A 535 -25.13 -42.93 9.79
CA LYS A 535 -24.57 -43.49 11.04
C LYS A 535 -23.15 -44.05 10.87
N GLY A 536 -22.19 -43.25 10.58
CA GLY A 536 -20.79 -43.59 10.67
C GLY A 536 -20.08 -42.46 11.40
N ASP A 537 -19.05 -42.72 12.19
CA ASP A 537 -18.31 -41.80 13.08
C ASP A 537 -18.05 -40.37 12.54
N GLY A 538 -19.09 -39.75 12.21
CA GLY A 538 -19.44 -38.63 11.45
C GLY A 538 -18.69 -37.35 11.71
N LYS A 539 -17.65 -37.07 10.97
CA LYS A 539 -17.19 -35.70 10.73
C LYS A 539 -16.94 -35.57 9.23
N ASP A 540 -17.81 -34.86 8.56
CA ASP A 540 -17.62 -34.47 7.18
C ASP A 540 -16.66 -33.27 7.11
N TYR A 541 -15.91 -33.16 6.04
CA TYR A 541 -14.96 -32.09 5.81
C TYR A 541 -15.49 -31.15 4.74
N GLY A 542 -15.52 -29.87 5.03
CA GLY A 542 -15.68 -28.85 4.01
C GLY A 542 -14.42 -28.80 3.14
N VAL A 543 -14.56 -28.83 1.84
CA VAL A 543 -13.46 -28.67 0.89
C VAL A 543 -13.70 -27.40 0.10
N SER A 544 -12.82 -26.45 0.25
CA SER A 544 -12.73 -25.32 -0.67
C SER A 544 -11.60 -25.57 -1.65
N PHE A 545 -11.85 -25.35 -2.91
CA PHE A 545 -10.80 -25.40 -3.93
C PHE A 545 -10.68 -24.08 -4.66
N VAL A 546 -9.46 -23.69 -4.94
CA VAL A 546 -9.12 -22.55 -5.77
C VAL A 546 -8.27 -23.08 -6.91
N LEU A 547 -8.72 -22.89 -8.14
CA LEU A 547 -7.93 -23.16 -9.33
C LEU A 547 -7.10 -21.93 -9.62
N GLU A 548 -5.81 -22.03 -9.38
CA GLU A 548 -4.85 -21.00 -9.75
C GLU A 548 -4.28 -21.38 -11.13
N GLU A 549 -4.62 -20.60 -12.14
CA GLU A 549 -3.90 -20.66 -13.42
C GLU A 549 -2.42 -20.32 -13.17
N GLN A 550 -1.56 -20.49 -14.18
CA GLN A 550 -0.17 -20.07 -14.15
C GLN A 550 -0.07 -18.55 -13.88
N GLN A 551 -0.58 -18.15 -12.72
CA GLN A 551 -0.60 -16.77 -12.22
C GLN A 551 0.80 -16.16 -12.29
N SER A 552 1.85 -16.96 -12.11
CA SER A 552 3.24 -16.53 -12.22
C SER A 552 3.61 -16.02 -13.62
N GLU A 553 3.02 -16.50 -14.71
CA GLU A 553 3.27 -15.94 -16.05
C GLU A 553 2.63 -14.57 -16.22
N VAL A 554 1.42 -14.39 -15.71
CA VAL A 554 0.72 -13.10 -15.79
C VAL A 554 1.37 -12.08 -14.86
N GLU A 555 1.79 -12.49 -13.67
CA GLU A 555 2.55 -11.64 -12.75
C GLU A 555 3.88 -11.22 -13.39
N TYR A 556 4.63 -12.15 -13.97
CA TYR A 556 5.86 -11.85 -14.71
C TYR A 556 5.61 -10.85 -15.84
N ALA A 557 4.56 -11.07 -16.65
CA ALA A 557 4.19 -10.17 -17.73
C ALA A 557 3.81 -8.77 -17.20
N THR A 558 3.07 -8.70 -16.10
CA THR A 558 2.69 -7.43 -15.45
C THR A 558 3.91 -6.68 -14.96
N PHE A 559 4.82 -7.33 -14.22
CA PHE A 559 6.07 -6.70 -13.78
C PHE A 559 6.93 -6.25 -14.96
N LYS A 560 7.02 -7.05 -16.01
CA LYS A 560 7.71 -6.68 -17.26
C LYS A 560 7.11 -5.42 -17.90
N TRP A 561 5.79 -5.32 -17.99
CA TRP A 561 5.14 -4.14 -18.55
C TRP A 561 5.30 -2.91 -17.66
N LEU A 562 5.31 -3.06 -16.33
CA LEU A 562 5.65 -1.97 -15.40
C LEU A 562 7.07 -1.46 -15.66
N VAL A 563 8.06 -2.34 -15.85
CA VAL A 563 9.43 -1.93 -16.22
C VAL A 563 9.41 -1.16 -17.53
N ILE A 564 8.87 -1.76 -18.59
CA ILE A 564 8.88 -1.16 -19.93
C ILE A 564 8.21 0.21 -19.92
N PHE A 565 7.02 0.30 -19.36
CA PHE A 565 6.24 1.53 -19.36
C PHE A 565 6.91 2.66 -18.57
N THR A 566 7.36 2.38 -17.33
CA THR A 566 7.96 3.40 -16.46
C THR A 566 9.33 3.86 -16.98
N VAL A 567 10.16 2.93 -17.47
CA VAL A 567 11.46 3.27 -18.08
C VAL A 567 11.27 4.05 -19.37
N ALA A 568 10.39 3.60 -20.27
CA ALA A 568 10.09 4.29 -21.51
C ALA A 568 9.53 5.70 -21.24
N PHE A 569 8.62 5.85 -20.28
CA PHE A 569 8.07 7.13 -19.88
C PHE A 569 9.15 8.07 -19.32
N GLY A 570 10.03 7.58 -18.42
CA GLY A 570 11.14 8.37 -17.90
C GLY A 570 12.13 8.80 -19.00
N LEU A 571 12.47 7.91 -19.94
CA LEU A 571 13.30 8.24 -21.10
C LEU A 571 12.64 9.29 -22.01
N LEU A 572 11.33 9.17 -22.22
CA LEU A 572 10.55 10.16 -22.98
C LEU A 572 10.64 11.55 -22.31
N LEU A 573 10.53 11.63 -21.01
CA LEU A 573 10.70 12.88 -20.27
C LEU A 573 12.11 13.48 -20.46
N LEU A 574 13.15 12.64 -20.44
CA LEU A 574 14.52 13.09 -20.68
C LEU A 574 14.72 13.62 -22.10
N LEU A 575 14.07 13.03 -23.12
CA LEU A 575 14.10 13.53 -24.49
C LEU A 575 13.47 14.93 -24.62
N PHE A 576 12.40 15.18 -23.88
CA PHE A 576 11.72 16.48 -23.89
C PHE A 576 12.23 17.45 -22.82
N LEU A 577 13.22 17.07 -22.01
CA LEU A 577 13.70 17.83 -20.87
C LEU A 577 14.02 19.30 -21.19
N LYS A 578 14.77 19.54 -22.28
CA LYS A 578 15.15 20.91 -22.70
C LYS A 578 13.92 21.78 -22.99
N ARG A 579 12.88 21.21 -23.63
CA ARG A 579 11.63 21.93 -23.92
C ARG A 579 10.84 22.23 -22.65
N LEU A 580 10.71 21.24 -21.76
CA LEU A 580 9.99 21.36 -20.50
C LEU A 580 10.68 22.39 -19.58
N LYS A 581 12.00 22.31 -19.47
CA LYS A 581 12.80 23.27 -18.70
C LYS A 581 12.64 24.71 -19.23
N LYS A 582 12.57 24.92 -20.55
CA LYS A 582 12.35 26.25 -21.11
C LYS A 582 11.00 26.85 -20.68
N LEU A 583 9.97 26.03 -20.51
CA LEU A 583 8.64 26.47 -20.06
C LEU A 583 8.60 26.84 -18.56
N THR A 584 9.59 26.50 -17.77
CA THR A 584 9.68 26.94 -16.35
C THR A 584 10.14 28.41 -16.24
N HIS A 585 10.69 28.98 -17.31
CA HIS A 585 11.21 30.36 -17.36
C HIS A 585 12.20 30.68 -16.21
N GLY A 586 13.15 29.78 -15.96
CA GLY A 586 14.19 29.99 -14.94
C GLY A 586 13.72 29.95 -13.48
N ALA A 587 12.49 29.49 -13.22
CA ALA A 587 11.98 29.43 -11.85
C ALA A 587 12.79 28.50 -10.92
N GLU A 588 13.60 27.59 -11.48
CA GLU A 588 14.50 26.70 -10.74
C GLU A 588 15.94 27.25 -10.64
N ASP A 589 16.27 28.28 -11.43
CA ASP A 589 17.64 28.81 -11.50
C ASP A 589 17.89 29.86 -10.39
N ASN A 590 16.86 30.42 -9.78
CA ASN A 590 16.95 31.44 -8.73
C ASN A 590 17.43 30.91 -7.35
N GLU A 591 17.68 29.62 -7.19
CA GLU A 591 18.27 29.07 -5.96
C GLU A 591 19.74 29.52 -5.73
N HIS A 592 20.43 30.00 -6.77
CA HIS A 592 21.80 30.50 -6.63
C HIS A 592 21.91 31.86 -5.91
N VAL A 593 20.90 32.71 -6.06
CA VAL A 593 20.94 34.09 -5.49
C VAL A 593 20.75 34.07 -3.97
N ILE A 594 19.96 33.13 -3.45
CA ILE A 594 19.66 33.07 -2.01
C ILE A 594 20.83 32.41 -1.24
N ASN A 595 21.54 31.46 -1.83
CA ASN A 595 22.69 30.82 -1.18
C ASN A 595 23.95 31.69 -1.19
N ASP A 596 24.16 32.51 -2.23
CA ASP A 596 25.29 33.45 -2.28
C ASP A 596 25.09 34.64 -1.31
N GLU A 597 23.84 35.06 -1.07
CA GLU A 597 23.57 36.09 -0.06
C GLU A 597 23.70 35.57 1.38
N THR A 598 23.45 34.29 1.65
CA THR A 598 23.65 33.68 2.97
C THR A 598 25.12 33.34 3.27
N GLU A 599 25.90 32.94 2.26
CA GLU A 599 27.35 32.76 2.43
C GLU A 599 28.11 34.10 2.59
N GLY A 600 27.56 35.19 2.02
CA GLY A 600 28.11 36.54 2.22
C GLY A 600 27.86 37.12 3.61
N PHE A 601 26.88 36.62 4.35
CA PHE A 601 26.58 37.08 5.73
C PHE A 601 27.42 36.38 6.80
N GLU A 602 27.91 35.16 6.57
CA GLU A 602 28.78 34.45 7.53
C GLU A 602 30.25 34.92 7.52
N LEU A 603 30.66 35.68 6.50
CA LEU A 603 32.03 36.22 6.40
C LEU A 603 32.15 37.67 6.95
N ALA A 604 31.07 38.29 7.44
CA ALA A 604 31.08 39.66 7.94
C ALA A 604 31.13 39.78 9.48
N ASP A 605 31.08 38.65 10.21
CA ASP A 605 31.21 38.62 11.68
C ASP A 605 32.46 37.83 12.12
N ASN A 606 33.66 38.36 11.75
CA ASN A 606 34.94 38.07 12.39
C ASN A 606 35.69 39.33 12.72
#